data_1a90f236fa0ee654addad8c4cccf202c
#
_entry.id   1a90f236fa0ee654addad8c4cccf202c
#
_cell.length_a   1.000
_cell.length_b   1.000
_cell.length_c   1.000
_cell.angle_alpha   90.00
_cell.angle_beta   90.00
_cell.angle_gamma   90.00
#
_symmetry.space_group_name_H-M   'P 1'
#
loop_
_entity.id
_entity.type
_entity.pdbx_description
1 polymer ?
#
loop_
_entity_poly.entity_id
_entity_poly.type
_entity_poly.pdbx_seq_one_letter_code
_entity_poly.pdbx_strand_id
1 'polypeptide(L)'
;YNVMWITSKYGAIINGKKVTRKTFFNLMNKWGADPDKKFVMFHHSILSEGMNVSGLTACILLRNLDLITMAQTIGRVIRLHKEDALKISTGALKPNINGNGYVKPFGKMFVPVYSNVGIGTERRLQSVVDTIFTRGESQVSRATR
;
A
#
# COMPACT_ATOMS: atom_id res chain seq x y z
N TYR A 1 9.97 6.96 13.03
CA TYR A 1 9.18 7.03 11.79
C TYR A 1 9.16 8.44 11.25
N ASN A 2 9.33 8.59 9.93
CA ASN A 2 9.06 9.86 9.28
C ASN A 2 7.56 9.97 8.98
N VAL A 3 7.02 11.18 9.02
CA VAL A 3 5.61 11.45 8.75
C VAL A 3 5.49 12.36 7.53
N MET A 4 4.69 11.91 6.58
CA MET A 4 4.40 12.65 5.35
C MET A 4 2.89 12.82 5.22
N TRP A 5 2.44 13.98 4.78
CA TRP A 5 1.05 14.14 4.40
C TRP A 5 0.90 15.15 3.26
N ILE A 6 -0.12 14.95 2.44
CA ILE A 6 -0.39 15.80 1.28
C ILE A 6 -1.89 15.94 1.05
N THR A 7 -2.32 17.17 0.89
CA THR A 7 -3.70 17.52 0.56
C THR A 7 -3.75 18.60 -0.51
N SER A 8 -4.88 18.72 -1.19
CA SER A 8 -5.11 19.80 -2.15
C SER A 8 -5.13 21.19 -1.47
N LYS A 9 -5.66 21.27 -0.25
CA LYS A 9 -5.84 22.54 0.47
C LYS A 9 -4.55 23.04 1.12
N TYR A 10 -3.78 22.16 1.75
CA TYR A 10 -2.62 22.54 2.57
C TYR A 10 -1.28 22.25 1.91
N GLY A 11 -1.29 21.55 0.77
CA GLY A 11 -0.08 21.16 0.06
C GLY A 11 0.61 19.94 0.69
N ALA A 12 1.92 19.87 0.56
CA ALA A 12 2.75 18.77 0.99
C ALA A 12 3.58 19.14 2.22
N ILE A 13 3.60 18.26 3.21
CA ILE A 13 4.33 18.45 4.47
C ILE A 13 5.08 17.17 4.80
N ILE A 14 6.32 17.31 5.25
CA ILE A 14 7.19 16.23 5.71
C ILE A 14 7.77 16.61 7.06
N ASN A 15 7.54 15.78 8.07
CA ASN A 15 8.03 15.99 9.44
C ASN A 15 7.71 17.40 9.96
N GLY A 16 6.49 17.88 9.68
CA GLY A 16 6.01 19.21 10.10
C GLY A 16 6.46 20.38 9.22
N LYS A 17 7.34 20.16 8.23
CA LYS A 17 7.83 21.23 7.34
C LYS A 17 7.12 21.18 5.99
N LYS A 18 6.67 22.35 5.53
CA LYS A 18 6.07 22.50 4.20
C LYS A 18 7.14 22.32 3.11
N VAL A 19 6.83 21.52 2.11
CA VAL A 19 7.73 21.23 0.97
C VAL A 19 6.98 21.38 -0.35
N THR A 20 7.72 21.42 -1.46
CA THR A 20 7.10 21.39 -2.78
C THR A 20 6.56 19.98 -3.08
N ARG A 21 5.55 19.89 -3.95
CA ARG A 21 5.01 18.60 -4.40
C ARG A 21 6.09 17.71 -5.02
N LYS A 22 7.01 18.29 -5.78
CA LYS A 22 8.16 17.59 -6.37
C LYS A 22 9.08 16.99 -5.31
N THR A 23 9.43 17.78 -4.30
CA THR A 23 10.27 17.30 -3.17
C THR A 23 9.58 16.19 -2.40
N PHE A 24 8.26 16.30 -2.18
CA PHE A 24 7.47 15.28 -1.49
C PHE A 24 7.56 13.94 -2.22
N PHE A 25 7.28 13.90 -3.52
CA PHE A 25 7.32 12.66 -4.30
C PHE A 25 8.73 12.09 -4.45
N ASN A 26 9.73 12.93 -4.60
CA ASN A 26 11.13 12.49 -4.67
C ASN A 26 11.56 11.80 -3.38
N LEU A 27 11.25 12.39 -2.22
CA LEU A 27 11.57 11.79 -0.91
C LEU A 27 10.76 10.53 -0.64
N MET A 28 9.47 10.51 -0.99
CA MET A 28 8.63 9.33 -0.87
C MET A 28 9.21 8.14 -1.67
N ASN A 29 9.60 8.37 -2.91
CA ASN A 29 10.21 7.33 -3.75
C ASN A 29 11.57 6.90 -3.23
N LYS A 30 12.40 7.84 -2.77
CA LYS A 30 13.71 7.55 -2.17
C LYS A 30 13.56 6.70 -0.92
N TRP A 31 12.66 7.09 -0.01
CA TRP A 31 12.42 6.34 1.23
C TRP A 31 11.73 4.99 0.98
N GLY A 32 10.84 4.92 -0.01
CA GLY A 32 10.20 3.66 -0.40
C GLY A 32 11.15 2.65 -1.03
N ALA A 33 12.28 3.09 -1.57
CA ALA A 33 13.32 2.22 -2.11
C ALA A 33 14.37 1.82 -1.06
N ASP A 34 14.42 2.48 0.10
CA ASP A 34 15.38 2.26 1.17
C ASP A 34 14.76 1.40 2.27
N PRO A 35 15.19 0.16 2.49
CA PRO A 35 14.61 -0.75 3.47
C PRO A 35 14.78 -0.27 4.92
N ASP A 36 15.76 0.59 5.18
CA ASP A 36 16.04 1.14 6.52
C ASP A 36 15.19 2.37 6.83
N LYS A 37 14.55 2.96 5.83
CA LYS A 37 13.68 4.12 6.00
C LYS A 37 12.24 3.71 6.27
N LYS A 38 11.73 4.11 7.43
CA LYS A 38 10.34 3.87 7.82
C LYS A 38 9.57 5.20 7.82
N PHE A 39 8.44 5.22 7.13
CA PHE A 39 7.58 6.39 7.09
C PHE A 39 6.11 6.03 7.01
N VAL A 40 5.27 6.94 7.46
CA VAL A 40 3.82 6.89 7.34
C VAL A 40 3.39 8.06 6.47
N MET A 41 2.53 7.79 5.50
CA MET A 41 2.01 8.81 4.60
C MET A 41 0.48 8.90 4.73
N PHE A 42 -0.02 10.11 4.99
CA PHE A 42 -1.44 10.41 4.96
C PHE A 42 -1.81 11.14 3.68
N HIS A 43 -2.86 10.69 3.03
CA HIS A 43 -3.39 11.35 1.84
C HIS A 43 -4.91 11.12 1.72
N HIS A 44 -5.58 11.96 0.96
CA HIS A 44 -7.01 11.81 0.73
C HIS A 44 -7.31 11.15 -0.64
N SER A 45 -6.76 11.64 -1.72
CA SER A 45 -7.07 11.16 -3.09
C SER A 45 -5.86 11.12 -4.03
N ILE A 46 -4.72 11.61 -3.61
CA ILE A 46 -3.55 11.88 -4.48
C ILE A 46 -2.87 10.61 -5.00
N LEU A 47 -3.07 9.46 -4.34
CA LEU A 47 -2.50 8.19 -4.82
C LEU A 47 -3.19 7.64 -6.08
N SER A 48 -4.31 8.20 -6.50
CA SER A 48 -4.96 7.83 -7.78
C SER A 48 -4.16 8.27 -9.01
N GLU A 49 -3.27 9.23 -8.87
CA GLU A 49 -2.52 9.84 -9.98
C GLU A 49 -1.16 9.17 -10.29
N GLY A 50 -1.12 7.86 -10.46
CA GLY A 50 0.04 7.20 -11.07
C GLY A 50 1.30 7.04 -10.21
N MET A 51 1.26 7.26 -8.90
CA MET A 51 2.42 7.12 -8.03
C MET A 51 2.87 5.66 -7.86
N ASN A 52 4.14 5.42 -8.09
CA ASN A 52 4.75 4.12 -7.91
C ASN A 52 5.69 4.13 -6.69
N VAL A 53 5.19 3.73 -5.53
CA VAL A 53 6.02 3.55 -4.33
C VAL A 53 6.46 2.10 -4.24
N SER A 54 7.71 1.84 -4.54
CA SER A 54 8.30 0.51 -4.62
C SER A 54 8.23 -0.29 -3.30
N GLY A 55 8.35 0.40 -2.17
CA GLY A 55 8.39 -0.22 -0.83
C GLY A 55 7.11 -0.08 -0.02
N LEU A 56 5.96 0.20 -0.63
CA LEU A 56 4.70 0.30 0.10
C LEU A 56 4.30 -1.06 0.67
N THR A 57 4.39 -1.23 1.98
CA THR A 57 4.16 -2.51 2.68
C THR A 57 2.76 -2.64 3.28
N ALA A 58 2.12 -1.51 3.59
CA ALA A 58 0.81 -1.51 4.23
C ALA A 58 -0.03 -0.30 3.82
N CYS A 59 -1.34 -0.47 3.86
CA CYS A 59 -2.31 0.60 3.74
C CYS A 59 -3.40 0.45 4.80
N ILE A 60 -3.79 1.57 5.42
CA ILE A 60 -4.89 1.64 6.37
C ILE A 60 -6.00 2.48 5.73
N LEU A 61 -7.17 1.88 5.52
CA LEU A 61 -8.32 2.55 4.94
C LEU A 61 -9.13 3.25 6.05
N LEU A 62 -8.92 4.54 6.21
CA LEU A 62 -9.61 5.35 7.22
C LEU A 62 -10.96 5.91 6.72
N ARG A 63 -11.33 5.63 5.49
CA ARG A 63 -12.60 6.04 4.89
C ARG A 63 -13.12 4.99 3.92
N ASN A 64 -14.40 5.07 3.60
CA ASN A 64 -14.99 4.23 2.56
C ASN A 64 -14.45 4.63 1.18
N LEU A 65 -14.06 3.65 0.38
CA LEU A 65 -13.62 3.81 -1.01
C LEU A 65 -14.61 3.13 -1.95
N ASP A 66 -14.77 3.65 -3.15
CA ASP A 66 -15.43 2.92 -4.23
C ASP A 66 -14.60 1.70 -4.66
N LEU A 67 -15.23 0.79 -5.38
CA LEU A 67 -14.63 -0.50 -5.77
C LEU A 67 -13.36 -0.33 -6.61
N ILE A 68 -13.38 0.62 -7.55
CA ILE A 68 -12.26 0.87 -8.47
C ILE A 68 -11.07 1.43 -7.72
N THR A 69 -11.28 2.46 -6.89
CA THR A 69 -10.24 3.07 -6.06
C THR A 69 -9.66 2.06 -5.08
N MET A 70 -10.48 1.17 -4.51
CA MET A 70 -10.03 0.11 -3.63
C MET A 70 -9.15 -0.89 -4.36
N ALA A 71 -9.57 -1.38 -5.53
CA ALA A 71 -8.78 -2.30 -6.35
C ALA A 71 -7.43 -1.69 -6.76
N GLN A 72 -7.42 -0.42 -7.15
CA GLN A 72 -6.19 0.31 -7.46
C GLN A 72 -5.28 0.45 -6.24
N THR A 73 -5.84 0.69 -5.06
CA THR A 73 -5.08 0.81 -3.80
C THR A 73 -4.45 -0.52 -3.42
N ILE A 74 -5.21 -1.63 -3.49
CA ILE A 74 -4.69 -2.98 -3.26
C ILE A 74 -3.56 -3.28 -4.23
N GLY A 75 -3.77 -3.05 -5.53
CA GLY A 75 -2.77 -3.29 -6.56
C GLY A 75 -1.44 -2.55 -6.34
N ARG A 76 -1.46 -1.42 -5.63
CA ARG A 76 -0.24 -0.71 -5.24
C ARG A 76 0.46 -1.34 -4.05
N VAL A 77 -0.32 -1.80 -3.06
CA VAL A 77 0.22 -2.42 -1.84
C VAL A 77 0.83 -3.79 -2.12
N ILE A 78 0.24 -4.57 -3.02
CA ILE A 78 0.75 -5.91 -3.38
C ILE A 78 1.86 -5.88 -4.44
N ARG A 79 2.17 -4.71 -5.02
CA ARG A 79 3.22 -4.60 -6.04
C ARG A 79 4.56 -5.06 -5.49
N LEU A 80 5.29 -5.85 -6.28
CA LEU A 80 6.63 -6.32 -5.93
C LEU A 80 7.59 -5.16 -5.65
N HIS A 81 8.51 -5.37 -4.72
CA HIS A 81 9.67 -4.51 -4.58
C HIS A 81 10.55 -4.62 -5.83
N LYS A 82 11.26 -3.55 -6.20
CA LYS A 82 12.10 -3.55 -7.40
C LYS A 82 13.16 -4.64 -7.40
N GLU A 83 13.78 -4.87 -6.25
CA GLU A 83 14.77 -5.94 -6.09
C GLU A 83 14.14 -7.34 -6.25
N ASP A 84 12.95 -7.53 -5.72
CA ASP A 84 12.22 -8.81 -5.85
C ASP A 84 11.87 -9.07 -7.32
N ALA A 85 11.37 -8.05 -8.02
CA ALA A 85 11.08 -8.13 -9.45
C ALA A 85 12.34 -8.46 -10.27
N LEU A 86 13.48 -7.85 -9.94
CA LEU A 86 14.75 -8.14 -10.60
C LEU A 86 15.23 -9.58 -10.31
N LYS A 87 15.19 -10.02 -9.06
CA LYS A 87 15.56 -11.40 -8.68
C LYS A 87 14.69 -12.45 -9.38
N ILE A 88 13.40 -12.18 -9.53
CA ILE A 88 12.48 -13.06 -10.26
C ILE A 88 12.82 -13.09 -11.75
N SER A 89 13.02 -11.93 -12.38
CA SER A 89 13.32 -11.84 -13.82
C SER A 89 14.66 -12.49 -14.19
N THR A 90 15.61 -12.49 -13.27
CA THR A 90 16.93 -13.16 -13.46
C THR A 90 16.94 -14.62 -13.03
N GLY A 91 15.84 -15.17 -12.52
CA GLY A 91 15.76 -16.52 -12.00
C GLY A 91 16.45 -16.74 -10.64
N ALA A 92 16.99 -15.68 -10.02
CA ALA A 92 17.63 -15.75 -8.70
C ALA A 92 16.63 -15.98 -7.56
N LEU A 93 15.37 -15.68 -7.78
CA LEU A 93 14.27 -15.93 -6.84
C LEU A 93 13.10 -16.57 -7.59
N LYS A 94 12.69 -17.75 -7.12
CA LYS A 94 11.46 -18.39 -7.62
C LYS A 94 10.27 -17.86 -6.84
N PRO A 95 9.16 -17.51 -7.52
CA PRO A 95 7.93 -17.13 -6.84
C PRO A 95 7.50 -18.21 -5.84
N ASN A 96 7.19 -17.80 -4.61
CA ASN A 96 6.75 -18.74 -3.57
C ASN A 96 5.76 -18.04 -2.63
N ILE A 97 4.87 -18.83 -2.02
CA ILE A 97 3.80 -18.35 -1.13
C ILE A 97 4.32 -17.93 0.25
N ASN A 98 5.42 -18.50 0.68
CA ASN A 98 5.96 -18.23 2.02
C ASN A 98 6.71 -16.91 2.11
N GLY A 99 6.93 -16.24 0.99
CA GLY A 99 7.67 -14.97 0.93
C GLY A 99 9.17 -15.12 1.22
N ASN A 100 9.71 -16.33 1.21
CA ASN A 100 11.12 -16.58 1.49
C ASN A 100 12.00 -15.96 0.40
N GLY A 101 12.99 -15.17 0.80
CA GLY A 101 13.94 -14.50 -0.10
C GLY A 101 13.45 -13.15 -0.65
N TYR A 102 12.19 -12.77 -0.40
CA TYR A 102 11.66 -11.47 -0.79
C TYR A 102 12.08 -10.37 0.19
N VAL A 103 12.39 -9.20 -0.34
CA VAL A 103 12.56 -7.95 0.43
C VAL A 103 11.20 -7.49 0.96
N LYS A 104 10.16 -7.67 0.15
CA LYS A 104 8.77 -7.35 0.50
C LYS A 104 7.87 -8.57 0.27
N PRO A 105 7.81 -9.49 1.22
CA PRO A 105 7.06 -10.74 1.06
C PRO A 105 5.54 -10.55 1.02
N PHE A 106 5.01 -9.49 1.67
CA PHE A 106 3.56 -9.26 1.79
C PHE A 106 3.19 -7.80 1.60
N GLY A 107 1.99 -7.56 1.07
CA GLY A 107 1.25 -6.30 1.17
C GLY A 107 0.13 -6.45 2.20
N LYS A 108 0.00 -5.51 3.13
CA LYS A 108 -1.02 -5.55 4.20
C LYS A 108 -2.08 -4.47 4.00
N MET A 109 -3.35 -4.87 4.08
CA MET A 109 -4.48 -3.96 4.09
C MET A 109 -5.16 -4.00 5.46
N PHE A 110 -5.40 -2.84 6.04
CA PHE A 110 -6.08 -2.70 7.33
C PHE A 110 -7.36 -1.86 7.15
N VAL A 111 -8.45 -2.37 7.68
CA VAL A 111 -9.73 -1.66 7.75
C VAL A 111 -10.13 -1.56 9.21
N PRO A 112 -10.12 -0.37 9.82
CA PRO A 112 -10.66 -0.20 11.16
C PRO A 112 -12.16 -0.43 11.15
N VAL A 113 -12.64 -1.34 11.98
CA VAL A 113 -14.06 -1.64 12.15
C VAL A 113 -14.44 -1.41 13.60
N TYR A 114 -15.37 -0.47 13.83
CA TYR A 114 -15.92 -0.16 15.15
C TYR A 114 -17.43 -0.40 15.13
N SER A 115 -17.89 -1.43 15.83
CA SER A 115 -19.32 -1.77 15.85
C SER A 115 -19.89 -1.85 14.44
N ASN A 116 -20.72 -0.89 14.06
CA ASN A 116 -21.34 -0.82 12.73
C ASN A 116 -20.56 0.06 11.72
N VAL A 117 -19.50 0.74 12.17
CA VAL A 117 -18.66 1.59 11.32
C VAL A 117 -17.56 0.75 10.68
N GLY A 118 -17.39 0.87 9.37
CA GLY A 118 -16.35 0.15 8.64
C GLY A 118 -16.79 -1.19 8.03
N ILE A 119 -17.93 -1.76 8.43
CA ILE A 119 -18.45 -3.04 7.89
C ILE A 119 -18.64 -2.97 6.36
N GLY A 120 -19.14 -1.85 5.84
CA GLY A 120 -19.29 -1.65 4.40
C GLY A 120 -17.95 -1.63 3.66
N THR A 121 -16.92 -1.06 4.28
CA THR A 121 -15.56 -1.04 3.72
C THR A 121 -14.93 -2.43 3.76
N GLU A 122 -15.12 -3.16 4.85
CA GLU A 122 -14.65 -4.55 5.00
C GLU A 122 -15.27 -5.46 3.93
N ARG A 123 -16.60 -5.43 3.79
CA ARG A 123 -17.31 -6.24 2.76
C ARG A 123 -16.84 -5.90 1.35
N ARG A 124 -16.60 -4.63 1.06
CA ARG A 124 -16.11 -4.19 -0.24
C ARG A 124 -14.68 -4.63 -0.48
N LEU A 125 -13.82 -4.56 0.55
CA LEU A 125 -12.47 -5.09 0.49
C LEU A 125 -12.49 -6.59 0.20
N GLN A 126 -13.33 -7.37 0.90
CA GLN A 126 -13.47 -8.80 0.66
C GLN A 126 -13.94 -9.09 -0.76
N SER A 127 -14.94 -8.36 -1.26
CA SER A 127 -15.42 -8.50 -2.65
C SER A 127 -14.33 -8.24 -3.68
N VAL A 128 -13.48 -7.24 -3.48
CA VAL A 128 -12.35 -6.96 -4.39
C VAL A 128 -11.32 -8.09 -4.33
N VAL A 129 -10.99 -8.56 -3.13
CA VAL A 129 -10.05 -9.67 -2.95
C VAL A 129 -10.58 -10.92 -3.64
N ASP A 130 -11.82 -11.28 -3.42
CA ASP A 130 -12.47 -12.46 -4.03
C ASP A 130 -12.50 -12.35 -5.57
N THR A 131 -12.73 -11.16 -6.10
CA THR A 131 -12.80 -10.93 -7.56
C THR A 131 -11.41 -10.99 -8.21
N ILE A 132 -10.40 -10.41 -7.60
CA ILE A 132 -9.05 -10.29 -8.18
C ILE A 132 -8.25 -11.58 -7.97
N PHE A 133 -8.45 -12.27 -6.84
CA PHE A 133 -7.61 -13.39 -6.42
C PHE A 133 -8.30 -14.76 -6.49
N THR A 134 -9.51 -14.86 -7.03
CA THR A 134 -10.28 -16.12 -7.16
C THR A 134 -9.60 -17.21 -8.01
N ARG A 135 -8.54 -16.89 -8.70
CA ARG A 135 -7.80 -17.86 -9.54
C ARG A 135 -6.47 -18.32 -8.97
N GLY A 136 -6.11 -17.91 -7.79
CA GLY A 136 -4.88 -18.32 -7.12
C GLY A 136 -5.12 -18.40 -5.62
N GLU A 137 -4.65 -19.38 -4.99
CA GLU A 137 -4.57 -19.76 -3.57
C GLU A 137 -5.25 -18.85 -2.53
N SER A 138 -5.93 -19.46 -1.59
CA SER A 138 -6.75 -18.83 -0.56
C SER A 138 -6.00 -17.70 0.18
N GLN A 139 -6.50 -16.49 0.08
CA GLN A 139 -6.10 -15.38 0.91
C GLN A 139 -6.57 -15.64 2.34
N VAL A 140 -5.64 -15.62 3.29
CA VAL A 140 -5.99 -15.77 4.70
C VAL A 140 -6.52 -14.43 5.20
N SER A 141 -7.83 -14.29 5.29
CA SER A 141 -8.47 -13.23 6.05
C SER A 141 -8.37 -13.57 7.54
N ARG A 142 -7.65 -12.78 8.32
CA ARG A 142 -7.65 -12.87 9.78
C ARG A 142 -8.39 -11.67 10.36
N ALA A 143 -9.59 -11.90 10.83
CA ALA A 143 -10.22 -10.97 11.75
C ALA A 143 -9.54 -11.12 13.12
N THR A 144 -8.80 -10.11 13.55
CA THR A 144 -8.32 -10.00 14.92
C THR A 144 -9.40 -9.26 15.71
N ARG A 145 -10.09 -9.98 16.59
CA ARG A 145 -11.01 -9.40 17.59
C ARG A 145 -10.23 -8.84 18.77
#